data_5a8a689ec6a5c08f2c5f823fd94201b6
#
_entry.id   5a8a689ec6a5c08f2c5f823fd94201b6
#
_cell.length_a   1.000
_cell.length_b   1.000
_cell.length_c   1.000
_cell.angle_alpha   90.00
_cell.angle_beta   90.00
_cell.angle_gamma   90.00
#
_symmetry.space_group_name_H-M   'P 1'
#
loop_
_entity.id
_entity.type
_entity.pdbx_description
1 polymer ?
#
loop_
_entity_poly.entity_id
_entity_poly.type
_entity_poly.pdbx_seq_one_letter_code
_entity_poly.pdbx_strand_id
1 'polypeptide(L)'
;MREKKGRSLIEDPKDFVIIDIETTGLMPDWDNIIEIGSIKYKNNIEVERFSTLIKPPAYDDGSYIDDYIVELTGITNEMLSTAPSVEEVLADFDSFIGNSVLIGHNVNFDINFLYDNFEEYLDKTLSNDFVDTMRLSRNLHLNEKHHRLIDLCQRYELDYSSSHRSINDCELTYSCYKCLLSEINDKFGNFDSFIKKRKTYSHGVHAKDIQSNNVEFDVTHPLYGKVCVFTGVLEKMPRKNAMQIVADLGGINGDNVTKKTNFLILGNNDYCKSIKDGKSSKQKKAEKLKLSGQDIEIIPESVFYDLIESE
;
A
#
# COMPACT_ATOMS: atom_id res chain seq x y z
N MET A 1 5.55 14.88 3.81
CA MET A 1 5.75 14.06 2.57
C MET A 1 7.02 13.25 2.81
N ARG A 2 6.96 11.92 2.73
CA ARG A 2 8.08 11.01 3.06
C ARG A 2 9.11 11.01 1.93
N GLU A 3 9.96 12.05 1.93
CA GLU A 3 11.07 12.18 0.97
C GLU A 3 12.13 11.13 1.29
N LYS A 4 12.75 10.55 0.27
CA LYS A 4 13.78 9.48 0.40
C LYS A 4 13.28 8.13 0.94
N LYS A 5 11.97 7.91 1.09
CA LYS A 5 11.43 6.59 1.38
C LYS A 5 11.92 5.57 0.34
N GLY A 6 12.18 4.35 0.75
CA GLY A 6 12.54 3.23 -0.12
C GLY A 6 11.51 2.99 -1.24
N ARG A 7 11.95 2.32 -2.28
CA ARG A 7 11.12 2.05 -3.47
C ARG A 7 10.39 0.72 -3.35
N SER A 8 9.13 0.70 -3.78
CA SER A 8 8.41 -0.56 -3.96
C SER A 8 8.94 -1.29 -5.20
N LEU A 9 9.57 -2.43 -4.96
CA LEU A 9 10.16 -3.29 -5.98
C LEU A 9 9.15 -4.38 -6.42
N ILE A 10 9.37 -4.95 -7.60
CA ILE A 10 8.85 -6.26 -7.97
C ILE A 10 10.07 -7.10 -8.33
N GLU A 11 10.59 -7.76 -7.34
CA GLU A 11 11.83 -8.55 -7.36
C GLU A 11 11.66 -9.78 -6.49
N ASP A 12 12.54 -10.77 -6.65
CA ASP A 12 12.66 -11.96 -5.81
C ASP A 12 14.01 -11.92 -5.09
N PRO A 13 14.17 -11.10 -4.02
CA PRO A 13 15.40 -11.04 -3.26
C PRO A 13 15.65 -12.37 -2.53
N LYS A 14 16.92 -12.73 -2.33
CA LYS A 14 17.33 -13.93 -1.60
C LYS A 14 17.67 -13.61 -0.13
N ASP A 15 18.11 -12.37 0.09
CA ASP A 15 18.36 -11.81 1.41
C ASP A 15 17.35 -10.70 1.66
N PHE A 16 16.51 -10.84 2.67
CA PHE A 16 15.43 -9.92 2.98
C PHE A 16 14.99 -10.02 4.44
N VAL A 17 14.17 -9.07 4.84
CA VAL A 17 13.50 -9.08 6.14
C VAL A 17 12.00 -8.96 5.91
N ILE A 18 11.23 -9.90 6.44
CA ILE A 18 9.77 -9.78 6.47
C ILE A 18 9.40 -8.92 7.66
N ILE A 19 8.46 -8.01 7.47
CA ILE A 19 7.96 -7.11 8.51
C ILE A 19 6.44 -7.10 8.53
N ASP A 20 5.92 -6.89 9.71
CA ASP A 20 4.52 -6.59 9.98
C ASP A 20 4.43 -5.82 11.29
N ILE A 21 3.50 -4.87 11.41
CA ILE A 21 3.29 -4.07 12.62
C ILE A 21 1.84 -4.08 13.05
N GLU A 22 1.61 -3.99 14.36
CA GLU A 22 0.31 -3.64 14.92
C GLU A 22 0.32 -2.18 15.36
N THR A 23 -0.82 -1.49 15.18
CA THR A 23 -0.96 -0.06 15.44
C THR A 23 -2.24 0.26 16.19
N THR A 24 -2.32 1.45 16.80
CA THR A 24 -3.54 1.93 17.45
C THR A 24 -4.63 2.37 16.48
N GLY A 25 -4.32 2.46 15.18
CA GLY A 25 -5.25 2.85 14.12
C GLY A 25 -4.59 2.90 12.75
N LEU A 26 -5.17 3.63 11.80
CA LEU A 26 -4.77 3.56 10.39
C LEU A 26 -3.94 4.76 9.90
N MET A 27 -3.75 5.77 10.72
CA MET A 27 -3.20 7.07 10.32
C MET A 27 -1.82 7.31 10.94
N PRO A 28 -0.71 7.19 10.19
CA PRO A 28 0.64 7.38 10.74
C PRO A 28 0.89 8.72 11.43
N ASP A 29 0.14 9.77 11.04
CA ASP A 29 0.25 11.11 11.64
C ASP A 29 -0.44 11.22 13.03
N TRP A 30 -1.26 10.23 13.43
CA TRP A 30 -2.11 10.28 14.63
C TRP A 30 -2.02 9.02 15.48
N ASP A 31 -1.70 7.89 14.88
CA ASP A 31 -1.72 6.59 15.52
C ASP A 31 -0.29 6.09 15.78
N ASN A 32 -0.17 5.17 16.72
CA ASN A 32 1.13 4.70 17.22
C ASN A 32 1.34 3.23 16.86
N ILE A 33 2.59 2.82 16.68
CA ILE A 33 3.00 1.42 16.60
C ILE A 33 2.95 0.82 18.01
N ILE A 34 2.34 -0.35 18.16
CA ILE A 34 2.23 -1.08 19.44
C ILE A 34 2.92 -2.46 19.42
N GLU A 35 3.20 -3.01 18.24
CA GLU A 35 4.00 -4.22 18.07
C GLU A 35 4.78 -4.17 16.76
N ILE A 36 6.00 -4.70 16.76
CA ILE A 36 6.78 -4.98 15.54
C ILE A 36 7.12 -6.45 15.54
N GLY A 37 6.72 -7.17 14.47
CA GLY A 37 7.15 -8.50 14.12
C GLY A 37 8.06 -8.49 12.90
N SER A 38 9.12 -9.31 12.95
CA SER A 38 10.04 -9.34 11.80
C SER A 38 10.84 -10.64 11.77
N ILE A 39 11.09 -11.14 10.55
CA ILE A 39 11.86 -12.37 10.33
C ILE A 39 12.89 -12.11 9.25
N LYS A 40 14.15 -12.34 9.57
CA LYS A 40 15.27 -12.15 8.64
C LYS A 40 15.64 -13.44 7.93
N TYR A 41 15.80 -13.33 6.63
CA TYR A 41 16.20 -14.43 5.75
C TYR A 41 17.52 -14.12 5.04
N LYS A 42 18.41 -15.13 4.97
CA LYS A 42 19.61 -15.12 4.12
C LYS A 42 19.60 -16.34 3.22
N ASN A 43 19.75 -16.16 1.92
CA ASN A 43 19.61 -17.21 0.92
C ASN A 43 18.29 -18.00 1.08
N ASN A 44 17.19 -17.30 1.38
CA ASN A 44 15.87 -17.85 1.68
C ASN A 44 15.82 -18.78 2.92
N ILE A 45 16.81 -18.73 3.79
CA ILE A 45 16.85 -19.49 5.07
C ILE A 45 16.65 -18.47 6.20
N GLU A 46 15.70 -18.75 7.07
CA GLU A 46 15.48 -17.97 8.28
C GLU A 46 16.73 -17.99 9.16
N VAL A 47 17.19 -16.81 9.59
CA VAL A 47 18.39 -16.66 10.41
C VAL A 47 18.16 -15.96 11.74
N GLU A 48 17.13 -15.12 11.82
CA GLU A 48 16.88 -14.30 13.02
C GLU A 48 15.43 -13.81 13.06
N ARG A 49 14.91 -13.63 14.27
CA ARG A 49 13.56 -13.06 14.50
C ARG A 49 13.66 -11.86 15.42
N PHE A 50 12.77 -10.91 15.19
CA PHE A 50 12.52 -9.76 16.02
C PHE A 50 11.02 -9.70 16.31
N SER A 51 10.62 -9.65 17.57
CA SER A 51 9.23 -9.52 17.97
C SER A 51 9.16 -8.83 19.30
N THR A 52 8.54 -7.66 19.35
CA THR A 52 8.43 -6.89 20.58
C THR A 52 7.22 -5.99 20.57
N LEU A 53 6.62 -5.78 21.73
CA LEU A 53 5.63 -4.74 21.96
C LEU A 53 6.34 -3.38 22.11
N ILE A 54 5.61 -2.32 21.85
CA ILE A 54 6.04 -0.94 22.03
C ILE A 54 5.02 -0.23 22.90
N LYS A 55 5.50 0.49 23.91
CA LYS A 55 4.65 1.32 24.76
C LYS A 55 4.32 2.64 24.08
N PRO A 56 3.09 2.86 23.63
CA PRO A 56 2.70 4.14 23.06
C PRO A 56 2.44 5.19 24.15
N PRO A 57 2.26 6.47 23.80
CA PRO A 57 1.74 7.48 24.72
C PRO A 57 0.38 7.05 25.31
N ALA A 58 0.17 7.31 26.60
CA ALA A 58 -1.12 7.01 27.24
C ALA A 58 -2.16 8.07 26.87
N TYR A 59 -3.43 7.66 26.79
CA TYR A 59 -4.57 8.56 26.71
C TYR A 59 -4.81 9.28 28.06
N ASP A 60 -5.71 10.26 28.09
CA ASP A 60 -6.03 11.04 29.29
C ASP A 60 -6.55 10.19 30.46
N ASP A 61 -7.18 9.06 30.18
CA ASP A 61 -7.68 8.10 31.16
C ASP A 61 -6.62 7.10 31.65
N GLY A 62 -5.41 7.17 31.12
CA GLY A 62 -4.27 6.30 31.43
C GLY A 62 -4.22 4.99 30.64
N SER A 63 -5.19 4.74 29.75
CA SER A 63 -5.12 3.60 28.80
C SER A 63 -4.15 3.89 27.65
N TYR A 64 -3.73 2.86 26.92
CA TYR A 64 -2.84 2.96 25.75
C TYR A 64 -3.58 2.67 24.45
N ILE A 65 -4.61 1.83 24.53
CA ILE A 65 -5.41 1.36 23.39
C ILE A 65 -6.85 1.18 23.83
N ASP A 66 -7.77 1.28 22.90
CA ASP A 66 -9.20 1.02 23.13
C ASP A 66 -9.55 -0.48 23.06
N ASP A 67 -10.79 -0.81 23.46
CA ASP A 67 -11.28 -2.19 23.49
C ASP A 67 -11.31 -2.85 22.10
N TYR A 68 -11.50 -2.04 21.04
CA TYR A 68 -11.51 -2.56 19.66
C TYR A 68 -10.13 -3.09 19.26
N ILE A 69 -9.07 -2.35 19.57
CA ILE A 69 -7.69 -2.78 19.28
C ILE A 69 -7.33 -4.00 20.13
N VAL A 70 -7.77 -4.05 21.40
CA VAL A 70 -7.60 -5.24 22.28
C VAL A 70 -8.27 -6.47 21.65
N GLU A 71 -9.51 -6.34 21.18
CA GLU A 71 -10.25 -7.44 20.56
C GLU A 71 -9.59 -7.89 19.24
N LEU A 72 -9.10 -6.94 18.44
CA LEU A 72 -8.49 -7.20 17.15
C LEU A 72 -7.13 -7.92 17.27
N THR A 73 -6.24 -7.43 18.14
CA THR A 73 -4.82 -7.86 18.20
C THR A 73 -4.54 -8.82 19.36
N GLY A 74 -5.41 -8.86 20.37
CA GLY A 74 -5.16 -9.55 21.64
C GLY A 74 -4.09 -8.87 22.52
N ILE A 75 -3.56 -7.71 22.11
CA ILE A 75 -2.63 -6.90 22.90
C ILE A 75 -3.46 -6.13 23.94
N THR A 76 -3.06 -6.19 25.20
CA THR A 76 -3.78 -5.55 26.31
C THR A 76 -3.05 -4.32 26.83
N ASN A 77 -3.79 -3.40 27.48
CA ASN A 77 -3.22 -2.25 28.16
C ASN A 77 -2.17 -2.64 29.22
N GLU A 78 -2.36 -3.79 29.90
CA GLU A 78 -1.39 -4.32 30.86
C GLU A 78 -0.09 -4.71 30.18
N MET A 79 -0.15 -5.39 29.04
CA MET A 79 1.03 -5.77 28.25
C MET A 79 1.82 -4.53 27.82
N LEU A 80 1.12 -3.50 27.32
CA LEU A 80 1.75 -2.25 26.86
C LEU A 80 2.33 -1.44 28.02
N SER A 81 1.77 -1.51 29.22
CA SER A 81 2.26 -0.77 30.39
C SER A 81 3.71 -1.11 30.75
N THR A 82 4.11 -2.35 30.46
CA THR A 82 5.45 -2.90 30.75
C THR A 82 6.34 -3.03 29.51
N ALA A 83 5.83 -2.65 28.33
CA ALA A 83 6.58 -2.71 27.09
C ALA A 83 7.71 -1.65 27.07
N PRO A 84 8.80 -1.88 26.32
CA PRO A 84 9.86 -0.91 26.12
C PRO A 84 9.39 0.35 25.39
N SER A 85 10.19 1.40 25.45
CA SER A 85 9.91 2.66 24.75
C SER A 85 10.06 2.51 23.23
N VAL A 86 9.44 3.42 22.48
CA VAL A 86 9.51 3.44 21.02
C VAL A 86 10.95 3.65 20.54
N GLU A 87 11.72 4.53 21.22
CA GLU A 87 13.10 4.84 20.85
C GLU A 87 14.03 3.63 20.99
N GLU A 88 13.88 2.88 22.09
CA GLU A 88 14.68 1.65 22.34
C GLU A 88 14.38 0.59 21.28
N VAL A 89 13.09 0.33 21.02
CA VAL A 89 12.68 -0.68 20.05
C VAL A 89 13.11 -0.30 18.64
N LEU A 90 12.93 0.96 18.23
CA LEU A 90 13.31 1.39 16.88
C LEU A 90 14.82 1.36 16.66
N ALA A 91 15.66 1.66 17.69
CA ALA A 91 17.11 1.57 17.58
C ALA A 91 17.56 0.11 17.36
N ASP A 92 16.97 -0.83 18.10
CA ASP A 92 17.23 -2.25 17.91
C ASP A 92 16.71 -2.76 16.57
N PHE A 93 15.51 -2.31 16.18
CA PHE A 93 14.92 -2.68 14.90
C PHE A 93 15.71 -2.15 13.69
N ASP A 94 16.23 -0.90 13.76
CA ASP A 94 17.12 -0.35 12.74
C ASP A 94 18.38 -1.19 12.56
N SER A 95 18.98 -1.62 13.69
CA SER A 95 20.14 -2.51 13.69
C SER A 95 19.79 -3.88 13.10
N PHE A 96 18.58 -4.39 13.40
CA PHE A 96 18.08 -5.66 12.89
C PHE A 96 17.87 -5.62 11.38
N ILE A 97 17.14 -4.64 10.83
CA ILE A 97 16.85 -4.58 9.39
C ILE A 97 18.08 -4.19 8.56
N GLY A 98 18.94 -3.32 9.06
CA GLY A 98 20.09 -2.78 8.33
C GLY A 98 19.68 -2.24 6.97
N ASN A 99 20.40 -2.63 5.90
CA ASN A 99 20.11 -2.24 4.52
C ASN A 99 19.33 -3.33 3.74
N SER A 100 18.65 -4.24 4.43
CA SER A 100 17.92 -5.33 3.78
C SER A 100 16.72 -4.83 2.98
N VAL A 101 16.34 -5.55 1.93
CA VAL A 101 15.03 -5.37 1.30
C VAL A 101 13.97 -5.85 2.28
N LEU A 102 12.94 -5.04 2.49
CA LEU A 102 11.82 -5.37 3.36
C LEU A 102 10.73 -6.05 2.54
N ILE A 103 10.08 -7.07 3.09
CA ILE A 103 8.91 -7.72 2.48
C ILE A 103 7.75 -7.67 3.48
N GLY A 104 6.56 -7.35 3.02
CA GLY A 104 5.35 -7.41 3.82
C GLY A 104 4.12 -7.54 2.95
N HIS A 105 2.95 -7.60 3.57
CA HIS A 105 1.67 -7.64 2.89
C HIS A 105 0.94 -6.32 3.07
N ASN A 106 0.69 -5.59 1.99
CA ASN A 106 0.29 -4.19 2.04
C ASN A 106 1.32 -3.31 2.77
N VAL A 107 2.57 -3.70 2.64
CA VAL A 107 3.70 -3.21 3.44
C VAL A 107 3.94 -1.70 3.35
N ASN A 108 3.30 -1.02 2.40
CA ASN A 108 3.38 0.44 2.32
C ASN A 108 2.74 1.12 3.54
N PHE A 109 1.76 0.46 4.17
CA PHE A 109 1.20 0.87 5.45
C PHE A 109 2.28 0.86 6.55
N ASP A 110 2.94 -0.27 6.74
CA ASP A 110 4.00 -0.47 7.74
C ASP A 110 5.17 0.48 7.53
N ILE A 111 5.62 0.60 6.27
CA ILE A 111 6.72 1.50 5.89
C ILE A 111 6.39 2.96 6.21
N ASN A 112 5.14 3.40 6.07
CA ASN A 112 4.77 4.77 6.39
C ASN A 112 4.84 5.04 7.90
N PHE A 113 4.32 4.15 8.72
CA PHE A 113 4.44 4.25 10.18
C PHE A 113 5.90 4.22 10.63
N LEU A 114 6.65 3.24 10.14
CA LEU A 114 8.07 3.12 10.47
C LEU A 114 8.88 4.33 10.00
N TYR A 115 8.59 4.86 8.81
CA TYR A 115 9.28 6.04 8.28
C TYR A 115 9.10 7.25 9.21
N ASP A 116 7.85 7.56 9.59
CA ASP A 116 7.55 8.71 10.43
C ASP A 116 8.17 8.54 11.83
N ASN A 117 8.09 7.33 12.41
CA ASN A 117 8.71 7.04 13.69
C ASN A 117 10.25 7.08 13.64
N PHE A 118 10.88 6.64 12.55
CA PHE A 118 12.33 6.76 12.36
C PHE A 118 12.78 8.22 12.27
N GLU A 119 12.03 9.08 11.58
CA GLU A 119 12.30 10.52 11.53
C GLU A 119 12.11 11.17 12.90
N GLU A 120 11.03 10.82 13.62
CA GLU A 120 10.68 11.44 14.91
C GLU A 120 11.63 11.04 16.05
N TYR A 121 11.89 9.73 16.19
CA TYR A 121 12.60 9.19 17.36
C TYR A 121 14.09 8.91 17.13
N LEU A 122 14.52 8.70 15.89
CA LEU A 122 15.92 8.40 15.57
C LEU A 122 16.64 9.49 14.76
N ASP A 123 15.94 10.55 14.34
CA ASP A 123 16.44 11.56 13.39
C ASP A 123 17.06 10.89 12.13
N LYS A 124 16.42 9.81 11.68
CA LYS A 124 16.90 8.95 10.60
C LYS A 124 15.78 8.66 9.59
N THR A 125 16.14 8.59 8.32
CA THR A 125 15.19 8.23 7.25
C THR A 125 15.20 6.73 7.00
N LEU A 126 14.04 6.08 7.04
CA LEU A 126 13.86 4.70 6.58
C LEU A 126 13.88 4.65 5.05
N SER A 127 14.99 4.23 4.47
CA SER A 127 15.24 4.23 3.02
C SER A 127 15.32 2.84 2.39
N ASN A 128 14.99 1.79 3.13
CA ASN A 128 14.99 0.41 2.66
C ASN A 128 14.01 0.22 1.50
N ASP A 129 14.48 -0.32 0.39
CA ASP A 129 13.59 -0.77 -0.69
C ASP A 129 12.73 -1.94 -0.19
N PHE A 130 11.53 -2.10 -0.76
CA PHE A 130 10.60 -3.11 -0.25
C PHE A 130 9.82 -3.83 -1.36
N VAL A 131 9.37 -5.04 -1.08
CA VAL A 131 8.51 -5.87 -1.92
C VAL A 131 7.17 -6.06 -1.21
N ASP A 132 6.09 -5.75 -1.89
CA ASP A 132 4.73 -5.90 -1.38
C ASP A 132 4.08 -7.15 -1.98
N THR A 133 3.77 -8.14 -1.14
CA THR A 133 3.12 -9.39 -1.56
C THR A 133 1.71 -9.17 -2.07
N MET A 134 0.96 -8.18 -1.55
CA MET A 134 -0.34 -7.79 -2.08
C MET A 134 -0.19 -7.27 -3.52
N ARG A 135 0.80 -6.40 -3.76
CA ARG A 135 1.11 -5.91 -5.10
C ARG A 135 1.54 -7.03 -6.04
N LEU A 136 2.33 -7.99 -5.56
CA LEU A 136 2.72 -9.17 -6.33
C LEU A 136 1.50 -10.01 -6.71
N SER A 137 0.61 -10.28 -5.75
CA SER A 137 -0.66 -10.98 -5.97
C SER A 137 -1.55 -10.27 -6.99
N ARG A 138 -1.71 -8.96 -6.89
CA ARG A 138 -2.49 -8.16 -7.86
C ARG A 138 -1.93 -8.25 -9.29
N ASN A 139 -0.62 -8.39 -9.44
CA ASN A 139 0.01 -8.54 -10.75
C ASN A 139 -0.10 -9.97 -11.31
N LEU A 140 -0.22 -10.96 -10.46
CA LEU A 140 -0.35 -12.37 -10.83
C LEU A 140 -1.81 -12.76 -11.09
N HIS A 141 -2.75 -12.25 -10.29
CA HIS A 141 -4.15 -12.59 -10.29
C HIS A 141 -5.04 -11.41 -10.73
N LEU A 142 -4.94 -11.04 -12.00
CA LEU A 142 -5.57 -9.84 -12.56
C LEU A 142 -7.11 -9.83 -12.49
N ASN A 143 -7.74 -10.98 -12.33
CA ASN A 143 -9.19 -11.14 -12.29
C ASN A 143 -9.76 -11.25 -10.87
N GLU A 144 -8.89 -11.34 -9.86
CA GLU A 144 -9.31 -11.41 -8.48
C GLU A 144 -9.65 -10.01 -7.94
N LYS A 145 -10.72 -9.95 -7.13
CA LYS A 145 -11.18 -8.69 -6.52
C LYS A 145 -10.48 -8.38 -5.21
N HIS A 146 -10.09 -9.41 -4.47
CA HIS A 146 -9.55 -9.29 -3.12
C HIS A 146 -8.17 -9.90 -3.02
N HIS A 147 -7.26 -9.20 -2.34
CA HIS A 147 -5.86 -9.56 -2.20
C HIS A 147 -5.32 -9.32 -0.78
N ARG A 148 -6.20 -9.29 0.24
CA ARG A 148 -5.78 -9.22 1.65
C ARG A 148 -4.98 -10.46 2.01
N LEU A 149 -4.22 -10.43 3.08
CA LEU A 149 -3.43 -11.58 3.53
C LEU A 149 -4.31 -12.83 3.71
N ILE A 150 -5.46 -12.66 4.36
CA ILE A 150 -6.46 -13.75 4.53
C ILE A 150 -6.96 -14.31 3.18
N ASP A 151 -7.16 -13.46 2.15
CA ASP A 151 -7.62 -13.91 0.83
C ASP A 151 -6.54 -14.77 0.15
N LEU A 152 -5.26 -14.45 0.37
CA LEU A 152 -4.14 -15.26 -0.10
C LEU A 152 -4.03 -16.56 0.68
N CYS A 153 -4.16 -16.52 2.01
CA CYS A 153 -4.15 -17.72 2.84
C CYS A 153 -5.25 -18.70 2.39
N GLN A 154 -6.47 -18.20 2.15
CA GLN A 154 -7.57 -19.02 1.66
C GLN A 154 -7.27 -19.61 0.27
N ARG A 155 -6.71 -18.81 -0.65
CA ARG A 155 -6.36 -19.26 -2.00
C ARG A 155 -5.31 -20.36 -2.01
N TYR A 156 -4.37 -20.30 -1.08
CA TYR A 156 -3.27 -21.26 -0.96
C TYR A 156 -3.49 -22.31 0.12
N GLU A 157 -4.71 -22.37 0.70
CA GLU A 157 -5.10 -23.33 1.74
C GLU A 157 -4.15 -23.32 2.97
N LEU A 158 -3.68 -22.13 3.35
CA LEU A 158 -2.83 -21.93 4.53
C LEU A 158 -3.72 -21.71 5.76
N ASP A 159 -3.28 -22.26 6.92
CA ASP A 159 -3.91 -21.99 8.20
C ASP A 159 -3.57 -20.59 8.69
N TYR A 160 -4.59 -19.77 8.95
CA TYR A 160 -4.47 -18.39 9.43
C TYR A 160 -5.17 -18.16 10.78
N SER A 161 -5.41 -19.22 11.53
CA SER A 161 -6.09 -19.16 12.83
C SER A 161 -5.35 -18.34 13.90
N SER A 162 -4.05 -18.10 13.70
CA SER A 162 -3.17 -17.32 14.59
C SER A 162 -2.89 -15.89 14.07
N SER A 163 -3.63 -15.38 13.09
CA SER A 163 -3.48 -14.01 12.58
C SER A 163 -3.74 -12.95 13.66
N HIS A 164 -3.36 -11.69 13.35
CA HIS A 164 -3.44 -10.51 14.22
C HIS A 164 -2.42 -10.48 15.38
N ARG A 165 -1.24 -11.04 15.14
CA ARG A 165 -0.01 -10.80 15.88
C ARG A 165 1.12 -10.68 14.87
N SER A 166 1.84 -9.61 14.92
CA SER A 166 2.80 -9.21 13.89
C SER A 166 3.78 -10.31 13.48
N ILE A 167 4.28 -11.11 14.43
CA ILE A 167 5.19 -12.22 14.09
C ILE A 167 4.49 -13.36 13.33
N ASN A 168 3.22 -13.64 13.66
CA ASN A 168 2.44 -14.66 12.96
C ASN A 168 2.07 -14.20 11.56
N ASP A 169 1.74 -12.92 11.40
CA ASP A 169 1.45 -12.34 10.09
C ASP A 169 2.70 -12.25 9.20
N CYS A 170 3.90 -12.11 9.80
CA CYS A 170 5.16 -12.32 9.09
C CYS A 170 5.31 -13.76 8.56
N GLU A 171 4.98 -14.78 9.36
CA GLU A 171 5.04 -16.20 8.94
C GLU A 171 4.03 -16.49 7.81
N LEU A 172 2.81 -15.98 7.94
CA LEU A 172 1.77 -16.09 6.91
C LEU A 172 2.19 -15.36 5.62
N THR A 173 2.72 -14.15 5.74
CA THR A 173 3.25 -13.37 4.62
C THR A 173 4.35 -14.12 3.89
N TYR A 174 5.29 -14.75 4.62
CA TYR A 174 6.33 -15.58 4.01
C TYR A 174 5.76 -16.79 3.28
N SER A 175 4.79 -17.46 3.90
CA SER A 175 4.13 -18.62 3.30
C SER A 175 3.39 -18.26 2.02
N CYS A 176 2.62 -17.16 2.03
CA CYS A 176 1.97 -16.60 0.86
C CYS A 176 2.99 -16.18 -0.22
N TYR A 177 4.10 -15.56 0.19
CA TYR A 177 5.16 -15.15 -0.74
C TYR A 177 5.77 -16.35 -1.47
N LYS A 178 6.07 -17.45 -0.75
CA LYS A 178 6.55 -18.69 -1.38
C LYS A 178 5.55 -19.27 -2.37
N CYS A 179 4.26 -19.29 -2.01
CA CYS A 179 3.20 -19.77 -2.92
C CYS A 179 3.12 -18.91 -4.18
N LEU A 180 3.17 -17.57 -4.04
CA LEU A 180 3.19 -16.64 -5.17
C LEU A 180 4.39 -16.89 -6.10
N LEU A 181 5.59 -17.09 -5.54
CA LEU A 181 6.80 -17.40 -6.32
C LEU A 181 6.69 -18.76 -7.05
N SER A 182 6.16 -19.78 -6.36
CA SER A 182 5.91 -21.09 -6.97
C SER A 182 4.96 -20.96 -8.16
N GLU A 183 3.83 -20.30 -7.98
CA GLU A 183 2.84 -20.08 -9.03
C GLU A 183 3.39 -19.26 -10.21
N ILE A 184 4.23 -18.25 -9.93
CA ILE A 184 4.93 -17.48 -10.96
C ILE A 184 5.85 -18.42 -11.78
N ASN A 185 6.61 -19.29 -11.12
CA ASN A 185 7.49 -20.23 -11.80
C ASN A 185 6.69 -21.23 -12.65
N ASP A 186 5.58 -21.74 -12.13
CA ASP A 186 4.72 -22.69 -12.86
C ASP A 186 4.08 -22.04 -14.10
N LYS A 187 3.58 -20.79 -13.96
CA LYS A 187 2.89 -20.08 -15.05
C LYS A 187 3.82 -19.44 -16.08
N PHE A 188 5.00 -19.02 -15.67
CA PHE A 188 5.90 -18.20 -16.51
C PHE A 188 7.29 -18.80 -16.68
N GLY A 189 7.59 -19.92 -16.04
CA GLY A 189 8.89 -20.58 -16.05
C GLY A 189 9.93 -19.96 -15.11
N ASN A 190 9.88 -18.65 -14.89
CA ASN A 190 10.73 -17.93 -13.93
C ASN A 190 10.21 -16.51 -13.69
N PHE A 191 10.74 -15.86 -12.65
CA PHE A 191 10.36 -14.51 -12.23
C PHE A 191 10.65 -13.44 -13.31
N ASP A 192 11.76 -13.54 -14.02
CA ASP A 192 12.11 -12.59 -15.10
C ASP A 192 11.12 -12.63 -16.28
N SER A 193 10.63 -13.81 -16.62
CA SER A 193 9.61 -14.00 -17.65
C SER A 193 8.27 -13.37 -17.21
N PHE A 194 7.89 -13.53 -15.95
CA PHE A 194 6.73 -12.86 -15.37
C PHE A 194 6.87 -11.33 -15.48
N ILE A 195 8.02 -10.75 -15.10
CA ILE A 195 8.28 -9.30 -15.20
C ILE A 195 8.20 -8.81 -16.65
N LYS A 196 8.77 -9.57 -17.61
CA LYS A 196 8.73 -9.21 -19.04
C LYS A 196 7.29 -9.19 -19.55
N LYS A 197 6.50 -10.24 -19.25
CA LYS A 197 5.10 -10.34 -19.67
C LYS A 197 4.25 -9.23 -19.06
N ARG A 198 4.46 -8.91 -17.76
CA ARG A 198 3.80 -7.81 -17.09
C ARG A 198 4.04 -6.46 -17.80
N LYS A 199 5.27 -6.18 -18.25
CA LYS A 199 5.61 -4.96 -19.00
C LYS A 199 4.84 -4.88 -20.32
N THR A 200 4.54 -6.01 -20.95
CA THR A 200 3.75 -6.04 -22.21
C THR A 200 2.26 -5.74 -21.95
N TYR A 201 1.70 -6.16 -20.80
CA TYR A 201 0.34 -5.80 -20.40
C TYR A 201 0.20 -4.36 -19.90
N SER A 202 1.30 -3.70 -19.54
CA SER A 202 1.31 -2.29 -19.11
C SER A 202 1.33 -1.29 -20.27
N HIS A 203 0.97 -1.67 -21.48
CA HIS A 203 0.61 -0.72 -22.52
C HIS A 203 -0.59 0.06 -21.98
N GLY A 204 -0.35 1.34 -21.74
CA GLY A 204 -1.29 2.17 -20.97
C GLY A 204 -2.69 2.10 -21.58
N VAL A 205 -3.67 1.88 -20.73
CA VAL A 205 -5.07 2.07 -21.10
C VAL A 205 -5.21 3.53 -21.52
N HIS A 206 -5.59 3.78 -22.75
CA HIS A 206 -5.85 5.13 -23.25
C HIS A 206 -7.33 5.46 -23.07
N ALA A 207 -7.59 6.74 -22.81
CA ALA A 207 -8.95 7.25 -22.64
C ALA A 207 -9.87 6.90 -23.82
N LYS A 208 -9.32 6.91 -25.03
CA LYS A 208 -10.03 6.56 -26.29
C LYS A 208 -10.48 5.11 -26.38
N ASP A 209 -9.87 4.21 -25.60
CA ASP A 209 -10.16 2.78 -25.63
C ASP A 209 -11.30 2.39 -24.64
N ILE A 210 -11.77 3.37 -23.87
CA ILE A 210 -12.83 3.19 -22.86
C ILE A 210 -14.10 3.87 -23.37
N GLN A 211 -15.12 3.09 -23.53
CA GLN A 211 -16.47 3.55 -23.91
C GLN A 211 -17.45 3.13 -22.82
N SER A 212 -18.48 3.95 -22.59
CA SER A 212 -19.54 3.61 -21.63
C SER A 212 -20.32 2.37 -22.09
N ASN A 213 -20.65 1.51 -21.12
CA ASN A 213 -21.60 0.42 -21.31
C ASN A 213 -23.06 0.91 -21.18
N ASN A 214 -23.27 2.10 -20.60
CA ASN A 214 -24.58 2.69 -20.35
C ASN A 214 -24.99 3.65 -21.49
N VAL A 215 -26.27 3.71 -21.77
CA VAL A 215 -26.88 4.62 -22.77
C VAL A 215 -27.58 5.78 -22.08
N GLU A 216 -28.02 5.58 -20.83
CA GLU A 216 -28.67 6.58 -19.99
C GLU A 216 -27.77 6.88 -18.78
N PHE A 217 -27.72 8.14 -18.39
CA PHE A 217 -26.85 8.61 -17.31
C PHE A 217 -27.64 9.43 -16.31
N ASP A 218 -27.29 9.33 -15.05
CA ASP A 218 -27.71 10.30 -14.05
C ASP A 218 -26.94 11.61 -14.25
N VAL A 219 -27.62 12.61 -14.80
CA VAL A 219 -27.05 13.93 -15.07
C VAL A 219 -26.74 14.73 -13.80
N THR A 220 -27.22 14.27 -12.63
CA THR A 220 -26.98 14.89 -11.34
C THR A 220 -25.73 14.36 -10.66
N HIS A 221 -25.18 13.24 -11.18
CA HIS A 221 -23.98 12.64 -10.62
C HIS A 221 -22.76 13.58 -10.71
N PRO A 222 -21.93 13.71 -9.65
CA PRO A 222 -20.79 14.65 -9.61
C PRO A 222 -19.79 14.49 -10.74
N LEU A 223 -19.64 13.27 -11.29
CA LEU A 223 -18.72 12.99 -12.39
C LEU A 223 -19.34 13.13 -13.78
N TYR A 224 -20.68 13.34 -13.89
CA TYR A 224 -21.34 13.48 -15.18
C TYR A 224 -20.77 14.68 -15.97
N GLY A 225 -20.33 14.44 -17.21
CA GLY A 225 -19.73 15.44 -18.09
C GLY A 225 -18.37 15.96 -17.64
N LYS A 226 -17.80 15.47 -16.53
CA LYS A 226 -16.52 15.92 -15.99
C LYS A 226 -15.35 15.15 -16.61
N VAL A 227 -14.26 15.87 -16.89
CA VAL A 227 -13.02 15.27 -17.41
C VAL A 227 -12.16 14.79 -16.24
N CYS A 228 -11.97 13.48 -16.16
CA CYS A 228 -11.21 12.80 -15.11
C CYS A 228 -9.87 12.29 -15.65
N VAL A 229 -8.80 12.56 -14.94
CA VAL A 229 -7.44 12.10 -15.29
C VAL A 229 -6.86 11.36 -14.09
N PHE A 230 -6.26 10.20 -14.32
CA PHE A 230 -5.64 9.39 -13.29
C PHE A 230 -4.11 9.48 -13.34
N THR A 231 -3.47 9.52 -12.17
CA THR A 231 -2.01 9.41 -12.00
C THR A 231 -1.68 8.50 -10.82
N GLY A 232 -0.49 7.93 -10.80
CA GLY A 232 -0.15 6.92 -9.79
C GLY A 232 -0.81 5.57 -10.05
N VAL A 233 -0.63 4.62 -9.13
CA VAL A 233 -1.25 3.28 -9.15
C VAL A 233 -2.43 3.30 -8.19
N LEU A 234 -3.62 2.94 -8.67
CA LEU A 234 -4.78 2.80 -7.80
C LEU A 234 -4.65 1.52 -6.97
N GLU A 235 -5.03 1.57 -5.71
CA GLU A 235 -4.85 0.47 -4.77
C GLU A 235 -6.04 -0.49 -4.76
N LYS A 236 -7.28 0.04 -4.80
CA LYS A 236 -8.48 -0.81 -4.74
C LYS A 236 -8.83 -1.47 -6.08
N MET A 237 -8.49 -0.87 -7.22
CA MET A 237 -8.83 -1.42 -8.53
C MET A 237 -7.83 -1.06 -9.64
N PRO A 238 -7.75 -1.85 -10.73
CA PRO A 238 -7.00 -1.47 -11.91
C PRO A 238 -7.53 -0.17 -12.51
N ARG A 239 -6.63 0.69 -13.00
CA ARG A 239 -7.00 1.97 -13.65
C ARG A 239 -8.04 1.81 -14.75
N LYS A 240 -7.98 0.72 -15.51
CA LYS A 240 -8.96 0.41 -16.56
C LYS A 240 -10.38 0.35 -15.99
N ASN A 241 -10.55 -0.28 -14.84
CA ASN A 241 -11.86 -0.42 -14.20
C ASN A 241 -12.35 0.93 -13.67
N ALA A 242 -11.47 1.74 -13.05
CA ALA A 242 -11.82 3.08 -12.61
C ALA A 242 -12.23 3.98 -13.79
N MET A 243 -11.51 3.92 -14.91
CA MET A 243 -11.87 4.65 -16.13
C MET A 243 -13.19 4.16 -16.75
N GLN A 244 -13.48 2.85 -16.65
CA GLN A 244 -14.75 2.29 -17.10
C GLN A 244 -15.92 2.83 -16.26
N ILE A 245 -15.77 2.85 -14.93
CA ILE A 245 -16.77 3.40 -14.02
C ILE A 245 -17.03 4.88 -14.34
N VAL A 246 -15.97 5.68 -14.53
CA VAL A 246 -16.12 7.10 -14.94
C VAL A 246 -16.93 7.20 -16.23
N ALA A 247 -16.64 6.38 -17.24
CA ALA A 247 -17.39 6.37 -18.49
C ALA A 247 -18.85 5.95 -18.30
N ASP A 248 -19.09 4.91 -17.48
CA ASP A 248 -20.43 4.38 -17.20
C ASP A 248 -21.30 5.35 -16.37
N LEU A 249 -20.68 6.30 -15.66
CA LEU A 249 -21.33 7.43 -14.98
C LEU A 249 -21.46 8.68 -15.87
N GLY A 250 -21.14 8.57 -17.17
CA GLY A 250 -21.22 9.70 -18.12
C GLY A 250 -20.09 10.70 -18.00
N GLY A 251 -19.02 10.37 -17.24
CA GLY A 251 -17.79 11.17 -17.19
C GLY A 251 -16.88 10.94 -18.40
N ILE A 252 -15.88 11.77 -18.56
CA ILE A 252 -14.96 11.78 -19.70
C ILE A 252 -13.57 11.43 -19.20
N ASN A 253 -12.96 10.35 -19.70
CA ASN A 253 -11.58 10.01 -19.36
C ASN A 253 -10.59 10.86 -20.17
N GLY A 254 -9.50 11.29 -19.52
CA GLY A 254 -8.38 12.00 -20.15
C GLY A 254 -7.04 11.31 -19.89
N ASP A 255 -6.20 11.19 -20.93
CA ASP A 255 -4.86 10.64 -20.80
C ASP A 255 -3.88 11.63 -20.13
N ASN A 256 -4.12 12.91 -20.27
CA ASN A 256 -3.25 13.98 -19.78
C ASN A 256 -4.05 15.12 -19.15
N VAL A 257 -3.44 15.77 -18.16
CA VAL A 257 -3.99 16.99 -17.57
C VAL A 257 -3.97 18.13 -18.59
N THR A 258 -5.14 18.74 -18.82
CA THR A 258 -5.35 19.86 -19.73
C THR A 258 -6.20 20.93 -19.05
N LYS A 259 -6.43 22.05 -19.72
CA LYS A 259 -7.37 23.09 -19.23
C LYS A 259 -8.83 22.62 -19.12
N LYS A 260 -9.17 21.47 -19.71
CA LYS A 260 -10.51 20.86 -19.64
C LYS A 260 -10.64 19.85 -18.49
N THR A 261 -9.53 19.52 -17.81
CA THR A 261 -9.54 18.55 -16.71
C THR A 261 -10.26 19.15 -15.51
N ASN A 262 -11.26 18.43 -15.00
CA ASN A 262 -11.99 18.79 -13.78
C ASN A 262 -11.44 18.04 -12.56
N PHE A 263 -11.10 16.76 -12.72
CA PHE A 263 -10.57 15.95 -11.64
C PHE A 263 -9.23 15.34 -12.02
N LEU A 264 -8.23 15.49 -11.14
CA LEU A 264 -7.04 14.66 -11.15
C LEU A 264 -7.10 13.70 -9.96
N ILE A 265 -7.27 12.42 -10.24
CA ILE A 265 -7.32 11.36 -9.23
C ILE A 265 -5.90 10.87 -8.97
N LEU A 266 -5.48 10.96 -7.70
CA LEU A 266 -4.16 10.54 -7.23
C LEU A 266 -4.24 9.13 -6.68
N GLY A 267 -3.64 8.18 -7.37
CA GLY A 267 -3.25 6.90 -6.81
C GLY A 267 -1.86 6.97 -6.19
N ASN A 268 -1.38 5.85 -5.69
CA ASN A 268 -0.08 5.73 -5.04
C ASN A 268 1.06 5.97 -6.04
N ASN A 269 1.87 6.99 -5.77
CA ASN A 269 3.03 7.36 -6.60
C ASN A 269 4.29 6.51 -6.28
N ASP A 270 4.33 5.83 -5.13
CA ASP A 270 5.48 5.04 -4.67
C ASP A 270 5.80 3.87 -5.63
N TYR A 271 4.79 3.44 -6.37
CA TYR A 271 4.94 2.41 -7.41
C TYR A 271 5.49 2.94 -8.75
N CYS A 272 5.76 4.23 -8.86
CA CYS A 272 6.16 4.87 -10.12
C CYS A 272 7.66 5.21 -10.13
N LYS A 273 8.49 4.36 -10.76
CA LYS A 273 9.96 4.54 -10.85
C LYS A 273 10.43 5.91 -11.41
N SER A 274 9.57 6.62 -12.12
CA SER A 274 9.88 7.93 -12.72
C SER A 274 9.62 9.12 -11.80
N ILE A 275 9.02 8.89 -10.64
CA ILE A 275 8.69 9.94 -9.67
C ILE A 275 9.78 9.95 -8.60
N LYS A 276 10.59 11.02 -8.57
CA LYS A 276 11.72 11.15 -7.64
C LYS A 276 11.43 12.06 -6.44
N ASP A 277 10.39 12.88 -6.54
CA ASP A 277 10.03 13.92 -5.58
C ASP A 277 8.58 13.81 -5.09
N GLY A 278 8.05 12.59 -5.05
CA GLY A 278 6.71 12.27 -4.56
C GLY A 278 5.56 12.77 -5.45
N LYS A 279 5.81 13.64 -6.44
CA LYS A 279 4.76 14.21 -7.30
C LYS A 279 4.95 13.83 -8.76
N SER A 280 3.91 13.30 -9.38
CA SER A 280 3.91 13.00 -10.81
C SER A 280 3.91 14.28 -11.66
N SER A 281 4.37 14.19 -12.92
CA SER A 281 4.29 15.31 -13.88
C SER A 281 2.86 15.80 -14.10
N LYS A 282 1.87 14.89 -14.03
CA LYS A 282 0.44 15.24 -14.12
C LYS A 282 -0.01 16.04 -12.91
N GLN A 283 0.43 15.64 -11.70
CA GLN A 283 0.12 16.35 -10.47
C GLN A 283 0.72 17.76 -10.46
N LYS A 284 1.99 17.91 -10.78
CA LYS A 284 2.65 19.23 -10.89
C LYS A 284 1.93 20.13 -11.89
N LYS A 285 1.49 19.56 -13.02
CA LYS A 285 0.76 20.31 -14.03
C LYS A 285 -0.63 20.74 -13.54
N ALA A 286 -1.36 19.87 -12.83
CA ALA A 286 -2.66 20.17 -12.26
C ALA A 286 -2.57 21.26 -11.19
N GLU A 287 -1.60 21.17 -10.29
CA GLU A 287 -1.32 22.19 -9.27
C GLU A 287 -1.04 23.56 -9.91
N LYS A 288 -0.21 23.61 -10.97
CA LYS A 288 0.06 24.84 -11.72
C LYS A 288 -1.19 25.42 -12.36
N LEU A 289 -2.06 24.60 -12.94
CA LEU A 289 -3.31 25.05 -13.54
C LEU A 289 -4.28 25.55 -12.47
N LYS A 290 -4.39 24.86 -11.33
CA LYS A 290 -5.21 25.29 -10.19
C LYS A 290 -4.76 26.65 -9.65
N LEU A 291 -3.47 26.87 -9.48
CA LEU A 291 -2.89 28.15 -9.06
C LEU A 291 -3.15 29.28 -10.08
N SER A 292 -3.32 28.95 -11.37
CA SER A 292 -3.68 29.92 -12.41
C SER A 292 -5.19 30.18 -12.53
N GLY A 293 -5.99 29.72 -11.56
CA GLY A 293 -7.44 29.95 -11.51
C GLY A 293 -8.29 28.95 -12.31
N GLN A 294 -7.71 27.82 -12.74
CA GLN A 294 -8.46 26.77 -13.41
C GLN A 294 -9.29 25.98 -12.40
N ASP A 295 -10.54 25.69 -12.77
CA ASP A 295 -11.43 24.82 -11.97
C ASP A 295 -11.02 23.35 -12.15
N ILE A 296 -10.01 22.94 -11.36
CA ILE A 296 -9.50 21.58 -11.31
C ILE A 296 -9.37 21.16 -9.86
N GLU A 297 -9.95 20.01 -9.53
CA GLU A 297 -9.81 19.37 -8.24
C GLU A 297 -8.76 18.26 -8.32
N ILE A 298 -7.89 18.23 -7.32
CA ILE A 298 -6.87 17.19 -7.13
C ILE A 298 -7.33 16.40 -5.93
N ILE A 299 -7.79 15.17 -6.16
CA ILE A 299 -8.40 14.32 -5.13
C ILE A 299 -7.61 13.02 -4.94
N PRO A 300 -7.48 12.53 -3.71
CA PRO A 300 -6.94 11.20 -3.46
C PRO A 300 -7.89 10.12 -3.96
N GLU A 301 -7.37 8.92 -4.12
CA GLU A 301 -8.12 7.73 -4.55
C GLU A 301 -9.33 7.44 -3.63
N SER A 302 -9.21 7.67 -2.32
CA SER A 302 -10.31 7.47 -1.35
C SER A 302 -11.52 8.34 -1.69
N VAL A 303 -11.30 9.63 -1.92
CA VAL A 303 -12.38 10.57 -2.30
C VAL A 303 -13.01 10.21 -3.65
N PHE A 304 -12.22 9.67 -4.59
CA PHE A 304 -12.76 9.15 -5.85
C PHE A 304 -13.72 7.99 -5.60
N TYR A 305 -13.41 7.09 -4.66
CA TYR A 305 -14.33 5.98 -4.32
C TYR A 305 -15.60 6.50 -3.66
N ASP A 306 -15.51 7.47 -2.76
CA ASP A 306 -16.70 8.09 -2.16
C ASP A 306 -17.60 8.73 -3.23
N LEU A 307 -17.01 9.35 -4.26
CA LEU A 307 -17.76 9.96 -5.36
C LEU A 307 -18.48 8.92 -6.26
N ILE A 308 -17.91 7.75 -6.47
CA ILE A 308 -18.53 6.70 -7.32
C ILE A 308 -19.50 5.79 -6.55
N GLU A 309 -19.46 5.81 -5.22
CA GLU A 309 -20.37 5.08 -4.32
C GLU A 309 -21.54 5.95 -3.84
N SER A 310 -21.53 7.27 -4.11
CA SER A 310 -22.63 8.17 -3.77
C SER A 310 -23.82 7.89 -4.69
N GLU A 311 -24.87 7.26 -4.13
CA GLU A 311 -26.20 7.14 -4.73
C GLU A 311 -26.99 8.45 -4.61
#